data_b32f206b10290b0227294066c66d2786
#
_entry.id   b32f206b10290b0227294066c66d2786
#
_cell.length_a   1.000
_cell.length_b   1.000
_cell.length_c   1.000
_cell.angle_alpha   90.00
_cell.angle_beta   90.00
_cell.angle_gamma   90.00
#
_symmetry.space_group_name_H-M   'P 1'
#
loop_
_entity.id
_entity.type
_entity.pdbx_description
1 polymer ?
#
loop_
_entity_poly.entity_id
_entity_poly.type
_entity_poly.pdbx_seq_one_letter_code
_entity_poly.pdbx_strand_id
1 'polypeptide(L)'
;MNGVLLVHAHPDDECFATAGLIARTVAEGRRVDLVTCTGGEEGEIHDPDLDPEEAKPRLKAIRRGELQCSVEALQGDGPGTLELHLLGYRDSGMMGTESNARPDVFWNADLDEATGKVVRIVRETRPRAMVTYDSNGNYGHPDHINAHRVAVAAWEAAADPSRYPDAGEPHAVEKLYEVAFNRDAWGDLVAAMTERGIKLPWDQDAAGRTEEPDTVEEEEFGIPADKITTVLDVAQWYDQKRASMACHRTQRQDLGWVLDMPDDLARRACSPEHLVLTRWRDHEIPAGYREDAIL
;
A
#
# COMPACT_ATOMS: atom_id res chain seq x y z
N MET A 1 11.17 7.47 20.12
CA MET A 1 11.35 6.24 19.35
C MET A 1 11.09 6.59 17.89
N ASN A 2 11.99 6.26 16.98
CA ASN A 2 11.85 6.64 15.58
C ASN A 2 11.03 5.55 14.86
N GLY A 3 9.79 5.84 14.51
CA GLY A 3 8.87 4.94 13.81
C GLY A 3 8.63 5.35 12.36
N VAL A 4 7.84 4.54 11.67
CA VAL A 4 7.32 4.83 10.33
C VAL A 4 5.80 4.88 10.37
N LEU A 5 5.21 5.79 9.61
CA LEU A 5 3.77 5.87 9.37
C LEU A 5 3.51 5.56 7.91
N LEU A 6 2.62 4.60 7.65
CA LEU A 6 2.19 4.25 6.30
C LEU A 6 0.75 4.72 6.09
N VAL A 7 0.45 5.27 4.92
CA VAL A 7 -0.91 5.71 4.55
C VAL A 7 -1.34 4.93 3.32
N HIS A 8 -2.23 3.96 3.53
CA HIS A 8 -2.81 3.10 2.53
C HIS A 8 -4.32 3.34 2.36
N ALA A 9 -4.86 3.02 1.19
CA ALA A 9 -6.24 3.26 0.85
C ALA A 9 -7.17 2.17 1.39
N HIS A 10 -6.81 0.90 1.15
CA HIS A 10 -7.69 -0.26 1.39
C HIS A 10 -7.05 -1.30 2.31
N PRO A 11 -7.85 -2.16 2.94
CA PRO A 11 -7.37 -3.40 3.53
C PRO A 11 -6.81 -4.30 2.42
N ASP A 12 -5.55 -4.65 2.45
CA ASP A 12 -4.70 -5.45 1.55
C ASP A 12 -3.50 -4.70 0.95
N ASP A 13 -3.56 -3.38 0.82
CA ASP A 13 -2.45 -2.59 0.28
C ASP A 13 -1.14 -2.77 1.08
N GLU A 14 -1.26 -2.97 2.40
CA GLU A 14 -0.12 -3.15 3.27
C GLU A 14 0.65 -4.44 2.99
N CYS A 15 -0.05 -5.48 2.51
CA CYS A 15 0.54 -6.81 2.41
C CYS A 15 1.41 -7.00 1.15
N PHE A 16 1.20 -6.22 0.09
CA PHE A 16 1.94 -6.39 -1.16
C PHE A 16 3.22 -5.55 -1.20
N ALA A 17 3.11 -4.24 -0.99
CA ALA A 17 4.21 -3.32 -1.24
C ALA A 17 5.04 -2.95 0.00
N THR A 18 4.49 -3.15 1.20
CA THR A 18 5.11 -2.65 2.45
C THR A 18 5.14 -3.65 3.60
N ALA A 19 4.67 -4.87 3.39
CA ALA A 19 4.63 -5.89 4.44
C ALA A 19 6.01 -6.24 5.00
N GLY A 20 7.01 -6.35 4.13
CA GLY A 20 8.37 -6.62 4.53
C GLY A 20 8.99 -5.46 5.32
N LEU A 21 8.74 -4.21 4.88
CA LEU A 21 9.11 -3.01 5.61
C LEU A 21 8.48 -2.98 7.02
N ILE A 22 7.18 -3.28 7.12
CA ILE A 22 6.46 -3.34 8.39
C ILE A 22 7.10 -4.38 9.31
N ALA A 23 7.20 -5.64 8.85
CA ALA A 23 7.74 -6.74 9.63
C ALA A 23 9.20 -6.50 10.07
N ARG A 24 10.05 -5.97 9.17
CA ARG A 24 11.42 -5.57 9.47
C ARG A 24 11.47 -4.49 10.55
N THR A 25 10.66 -3.45 10.42
CA THR A 25 10.64 -2.33 11.38
C THR A 25 10.23 -2.80 12.78
N VAL A 26 9.21 -3.67 12.87
CA VAL A 26 8.77 -4.29 14.11
C VAL A 26 9.86 -5.20 14.70
N ALA A 27 10.51 -6.02 13.88
CA ALA A 27 11.60 -6.89 14.30
C ALA A 27 12.82 -6.10 14.85
N GLU A 28 13.07 -4.89 14.32
CA GLU A 28 14.09 -3.96 14.78
C GLU A 28 13.71 -3.23 16.10
N GLY A 29 12.56 -3.54 16.70
CA GLY A 29 12.09 -2.94 17.94
C GLY A 29 11.53 -1.52 17.78
N ARG A 30 11.09 -1.16 16.59
CA ARG A 30 10.57 0.18 16.26
C ARG A 30 9.05 0.17 16.15
N ARG A 31 8.47 1.36 16.12
CA ARG A 31 7.03 1.54 15.96
C ARG A 31 6.65 1.67 14.49
N VAL A 32 5.56 1.02 14.12
CA VAL A 32 4.87 1.20 12.84
C VAL A 32 3.44 1.65 13.12
N ASP A 33 3.00 2.71 12.45
CA ASP A 33 1.63 3.18 12.44
C ASP A 33 1.06 2.98 11.03
N LEU A 34 0.11 2.08 10.88
CA LEU A 34 -0.55 1.77 9.62
C LEU A 34 -1.90 2.48 9.56
N VAL A 35 -2.03 3.44 8.66
CA VAL A 35 -3.30 4.11 8.37
C VAL A 35 -3.95 3.45 7.16
N THR A 36 -5.20 2.99 7.31
CA THR A 36 -6.05 2.51 6.22
C THR A 36 -7.23 3.46 6.06
N CYS A 37 -7.39 4.06 4.87
CA CYS A 37 -8.33 5.16 4.68
C CYS A 37 -9.78 4.69 4.58
N THR A 38 -10.03 3.57 3.87
CA THR A 38 -11.38 3.06 3.58
C THR A 38 -11.61 1.67 4.11
N GLY A 39 -12.82 1.15 3.92
CA GLY A 39 -13.17 -0.22 4.32
C GLY A 39 -13.12 -1.23 3.18
N GLY A 40 -12.78 -0.80 1.94
CA GLY A 40 -12.71 -1.67 0.78
C GLY A 40 -14.08 -2.24 0.35
N GLU A 41 -15.16 -1.47 0.53
CA GLU A 41 -16.54 -1.92 0.31
C GLU A 41 -16.86 -2.22 -1.16
N GLU A 42 -16.13 -1.61 -2.10
CA GLU A 42 -16.34 -1.79 -3.54
C GLU A 42 -15.54 -2.98 -4.13
N GLY A 43 -14.63 -3.57 -3.36
CA GLY A 43 -13.86 -4.74 -3.78
C GLY A 43 -14.72 -5.94 -4.20
N GLU A 44 -14.17 -6.79 -5.03
CA GLU A 44 -14.75 -8.08 -5.40
C GLU A 44 -14.64 -9.09 -4.25
N ILE A 45 -15.30 -10.24 -4.38
CA ILE A 45 -15.31 -11.28 -3.34
C ILE A 45 -14.89 -12.59 -3.98
N HIS A 46 -13.66 -13.00 -3.74
CA HIS A 46 -13.07 -14.21 -4.31
C HIS A 46 -12.83 -15.33 -3.27
N ASP A 47 -13.33 -15.15 -2.04
CA ASP A 47 -13.31 -16.21 -1.03
C ASP A 47 -14.30 -17.30 -1.41
N PRO A 48 -13.85 -18.55 -1.71
CA PRO A 48 -14.72 -19.64 -2.15
C PRO A 48 -15.70 -20.12 -1.07
N ASP A 49 -15.48 -19.74 0.18
CA ASP A 49 -16.36 -20.11 1.29
C ASP A 49 -17.47 -19.07 1.53
N LEU A 50 -17.50 -17.98 0.75
CA LEU A 50 -18.49 -16.91 0.86
C LEU A 50 -19.39 -16.88 -0.38
N ASP A 51 -20.69 -16.70 -0.15
CA ASP A 51 -21.61 -16.28 -1.22
C ASP A 51 -21.44 -14.76 -1.43
N PRO A 52 -21.06 -14.30 -2.65
CA PRO A 52 -20.78 -12.88 -2.90
C PRO A 52 -21.97 -11.97 -2.64
N GLU A 53 -23.20 -12.39 -2.97
CA GLU A 53 -24.40 -11.56 -2.77
C GLU A 53 -24.72 -11.39 -1.28
N GLU A 54 -24.56 -12.46 -0.48
CA GLU A 54 -24.76 -12.42 0.97
C GLU A 54 -23.61 -11.69 1.70
N ALA A 55 -22.39 -11.76 1.18
CA ALA A 55 -21.22 -11.17 1.80
C ALA A 55 -21.08 -9.66 1.48
N LYS A 56 -21.48 -9.20 0.29
CA LYS A 56 -21.31 -7.81 -0.16
C LYS A 56 -21.83 -6.76 0.83
N PRO A 57 -23.03 -6.89 1.46
CA PRO A 57 -23.50 -5.91 2.44
C PRO A 57 -22.64 -5.81 3.71
N ARG A 58 -21.82 -6.82 3.99
CA ARG A 58 -20.93 -6.91 5.16
C ARG A 58 -19.46 -6.86 4.79
N LEU A 59 -19.12 -6.60 3.53
CA LEU A 59 -17.75 -6.70 3.02
C LEU A 59 -16.77 -5.84 3.83
N LYS A 60 -17.14 -4.63 4.20
CA LYS A 60 -16.34 -3.77 5.10
C LYS A 60 -15.96 -4.47 6.41
N ALA A 61 -16.91 -5.18 7.03
CA ALA A 61 -16.63 -5.87 8.29
C ALA A 61 -15.77 -7.11 8.08
N ILE A 62 -15.96 -7.82 6.96
CA ILE A 62 -15.13 -8.97 6.57
C ILE A 62 -13.69 -8.52 6.33
N ARG A 63 -13.48 -7.52 5.44
CA ARG A 63 -12.15 -7.00 5.11
C ARG A 63 -11.45 -6.37 6.31
N ARG A 64 -12.19 -5.78 7.24
CA ARG A 64 -11.61 -5.34 8.52
C ARG A 64 -11.05 -6.51 9.34
N GLY A 65 -11.73 -7.66 9.36
CA GLY A 65 -11.23 -8.87 10.01
C GLY A 65 -9.99 -9.43 9.32
N GLU A 66 -9.97 -9.39 7.98
CA GLU A 66 -8.81 -9.78 7.17
C GLU A 66 -7.61 -8.87 7.44
N LEU A 67 -7.81 -7.55 7.47
CA LEU A 67 -6.77 -6.58 7.82
C LEU A 67 -6.24 -6.79 9.26
N GLN A 68 -7.10 -7.09 10.21
CA GLN A 68 -6.67 -7.39 11.58
C GLN A 68 -5.79 -8.66 11.63
N CYS A 69 -6.15 -9.71 10.89
CA CYS A 69 -5.34 -10.91 10.72
C CYS A 69 -3.97 -10.58 10.10
N SER A 70 -3.95 -9.73 9.05
CA SER A 70 -2.73 -9.26 8.40
C SER A 70 -1.82 -8.51 9.37
N VAL A 71 -2.37 -7.57 10.15
CA VAL A 71 -1.65 -6.83 11.18
C VAL A 71 -1.02 -7.77 12.22
N GLU A 72 -1.75 -8.78 12.68
CA GLU A 72 -1.25 -9.78 13.63
C GLU A 72 -0.09 -10.61 13.02
N ALA A 73 -0.21 -11.00 11.74
CA ALA A 73 0.85 -11.73 11.03
C ALA A 73 2.12 -10.87 10.89
N LEU A 74 1.97 -9.58 10.57
CA LEU A 74 3.09 -8.65 10.40
C LEU A 74 3.71 -8.21 11.73
N GLN A 75 2.93 -8.11 12.80
CA GLN A 75 3.44 -7.88 14.15
C GLN A 75 4.36 -9.03 14.59
N GLY A 76 3.96 -10.27 14.35
CA GLY A 76 4.70 -11.45 14.76
C GLY A 76 5.17 -11.36 16.22
N ASP A 77 6.33 -11.95 16.52
CA ASP A 77 6.97 -11.93 17.86
C ASP A 77 7.98 -10.79 18.01
N GLY A 78 8.00 -9.82 17.08
CA GLY A 78 8.95 -8.71 17.09
C GLY A 78 8.78 -7.80 18.31
N PRO A 79 9.86 -7.21 18.85
CA PRO A 79 9.82 -6.34 20.04
C PRO A 79 9.26 -4.94 19.77
N GLY A 80 9.07 -4.56 18.52
CA GLY A 80 8.41 -3.31 18.11
C GLY A 80 6.90 -3.39 18.22
N THR A 81 6.21 -2.37 17.74
CA THR A 81 4.75 -2.29 17.76
C THR A 81 4.19 -1.92 16.39
N LEU A 82 3.11 -2.56 16.00
CA LEU A 82 2.31 -2.22 14.82
C LEU A 82 0.91 -1.81 15.26
N GLU A 83 0.58 -0.54 15.05
CA GLU A 83 -0.72 0.03 15.41
C GLU A 83 -1.53 0.36 14.16
N LEU A 84 -2.80 -0.07 14.12
CA LEU A 84 -3.72 0.17 13.02
C LEU A 84 -4.63 1.36 13.30
N HIS A 85 -4.66 2.32 12.36
CA HIS A 85 -5.51 3.50 12.37
C HIS A 85 -6.48 3.46 11.18
N LEU A 86 -7.79 3.43 11.44
CA LEU A 86 -8.81 3.44 10.40
C LEU A 86 -9.40 4.84 10.28
N LEU A 87 -9.31 5.48 9.09
CA LEU A 87 -9.92 6.80 8.87
C LEU A 87 -11.44 6.72 8.69
N GLY A 88 -11.97 5.55 8.31
CA GLY A 88 -13.39 5.23 8.30
C GLY A 88 -14.18 5.72 7.09
N TYR A 89 -13.50 6.19 6.04
CA TYR A 89 -14.15 6.55 4.79
C TYR A 89 -14.71 5.33 4.07
N ARG A 90 -15.63 5.58 3.14
CA ARG A 90 -16.13 4.57 2.22
C ARG A 90 -15.23 4.49 1.00
N ASP A 91 -15.02 3.29 0.51
CA ASP A 91 -14.34 3.00 -0.75
C ASP A 91 -15.05 3.66 -1.94
N SER A 92 -14.27 4.23 -2.86
CA SER A 92 -14.76 4.96 -4.03
C SER A 92 -14.96 4.07 -5.25
N GLY A 93 -14.40 2.86 -5.24
CA GLY A 93 -14.29 2.00 -6.43
C GLY A 93 -13.31 2.55 -7.46
N MET A 94 -13.08 1.78 -8.53
CA MET A 94 -12.21 2.18 -9.63
C MET A 94 -12.70 3.45 -10.34
N MET A 95 -11.77 4.20 -10.94
CA MET A 95 -12.06 5.42 -11.68
C MET A 95 -13.13 5.16 -12.77
N GLY A 96 -14.15 6.02 -12.78
CA GLY A 96 -15.26 5.93 -13.74
C GLY A 96 -16.41 5.02 -13.32
N THR A 97 -16.34 4.34 -12.19
CA THR A 97 -17.47 3.55 -11.66
C THR A 97 -18.59 4.46 -11.10
N GLU A 98 -19.80 3.92 -10.98
CA GLU A 98 -20.95 4.64 -10.42
C GLU A 98 -20.70 5.10 -8.97
N SER A 99 -19.94 4.32 -8.21
CA SER A 99 -19.58 4.64 -6.82
C SER A 99 -18.81 5.95 -6.68
N ASN A 100 -18.01 6.35 -7.69
CA ASN A 100 -17.30 7.64 -7.66
C ASN A 100 -18.22 8.87 -7.56
N ALA A 101 -19.46 8.76 -8.01
CA ALA A 101 -20.42 9.86 -7.95
C ALA A 101 -21.06 10.05 -6.56
N ARG A 102 -20.83 9.14 -5.62
CA ARG A 102 -21.39 9.19 -4.26
C ARG A 102 -20.69 10.26 -3.43
N PRO A 103 -21.42 11.06 -2.63
CA PRO A 103 -20.82 12.10 -1.80
C PRO A 103 -20.10 11.57 -0.55
N ASP A 104 -20.34 10.32 -0.16
CA ASP A 104 -19.82 9.70 1.06
C ASP A 104 -18.57 8.84 0.85
N VAL A 105 -18.00 8.81 -0.37
CA VAL A 105 -16.78 8.06 -0.69
C VAL A 105 -15.52 8.89 -0.45
N PHE A 106 -14.39 8.23 -0.28
CA PHE A 106 -13.10 8.88 0.05
C PHE A 106 -12.62 9.84 -1.04
N TRP A 107 -12.86 9.52 -2.31
CA TRP A 107 -12.51 10.41 -3.45
C TRP A 107 -13.17 11.79 -3.35
N ASN A 108 -14.38 11.86 -2.80
CA ASN A 108 -15.17 13.09 -2.64
C ASN A 108 -15.07 13.69 -1.22
N ALA A 109 -14.26 13.10 -0.34
CA ALA A 109 -14.05 13.61 1.01
C ALA A 109 -13.37 14.98 0.99
N ASP A 110 -13.69 15.81 1.98
CA ASP A 110 -12.97 17.06 2.19
C ASP A 110 -11.50 16.78 2.50
N LEU A 111 -10.61 17.29 1.65
CA LEU A 111 -9.18 17.04 1.75
C LEU A 111 -8.61 17.62 3.07
N ASP A 112 -9.10 18.77 3.54
CA ASP A 112 -8.60 19.39 4.78
C ASP A 112 -9.02 18.57 6.00
N GLU A 113 -10.27 18.07 6.03
CA GLU A 113 -10.73 17.16 7.08
C GLU A 113 -9.90 15.85 7.11
N ALA A 114 -9.72 15.22 5.96
CA ALA A 114 -8.94 13.98 5.86
C ALA A 114 -7.47 14.19 6.26
N THR A 115 -6.87 15.30 5.82
CA THR A 115 -5.52 15.72 6.21
C THR A 115 -5.43 15.90 7.73
N GLY A 116 -6.42 16.57 8.34
CA GLY A 116 -6.44 16.80 9.80
C GLY A 116 -6.47 15.51 10.62
N LYS A 117 -7.14 14.46 10.13
CA LYS A 117 -7.10 13.13 10.78
C LYS A 117 -5.69 12.54 10.77
N VAL A 118 -4.99 12.59 9.63
CA VAL A 118 -3.62 12.08 9.53
C VAL A 118 -2.63 12.95 10.29
N VAL A 119 -2.77 14.29 10.28
CA VAL A 119 -1.95 15.22 11.10
C VAL A 119 -2.02 14.87 12.58
N ARG A 120 -3.21 14.55 13.09
CA ARG A 120 -3.38 14.13 14.49
C ARG A 120 -2.56 12.86 14.79
N ILE A 121 -2.63 11.85 13.91
CA ILE A 121 -1.85 10.63 14.06
C ILE A 121 -0.35 10.93 14.00
N VAL A 122 0.11 11.73 13.03
CA VAL A 122 1.53 12.13 12.90
C VAL A 122 2.04 12.83 14.17
N ARG A 123 1.26 13.75 14.73
CA ARG A 123 1.66 14.49 15.94
C ARG A 123 1.66 13.63 17.19
N GLU A 124 0.73 12.68 17.29
CA GLU A 124 0.64 11.72 18.39
C GLU A 124 1.79 10.70 18.35
N THR A 125 2.06 10.11 17.19
CA THR A 125 2.98 8.99 17.04
C THR A 125 4.41 9.42 16.72
N ARG A 126 4.58 10.63 16.20
CA ARG A 126 5.86 11.29 15.91
C ARG A 126 6.81 10.41 15.05
N PRO A 127 6.36 9.95 13.87
CA PRO A 127 7.16 9.10 13.01
C PRO A 127 8.35 9.89 12.43
N ARG A 128 9.45 9.17 12.14
CA ARG A 128 10.59 9.75 11.44
C ARG A 128 10.37 9.75 9.92
N ALA A 129 9.69 8.74 9.40
CA ALA A 129 9.40 8.61 7.98
C ALA A 129 7.90 8.37 7.75
N MET A 130 7.42 8.80 6.58
CA MET A 130 6.09 8.45 6.06
C MET A 130 6.24 7.73 4.73
N VAL A 131 5.31 6.81 4.44
CA VAL A 131 5.23 6.05 3.19
C VAL A 131 3.80 6.13 2.66
N THR A 132 3.64 6.35 1.36
CA THR A 132 2.35 6.35 0.66
C THR A 132 2.55 5.95 -0.81
N TYR A 133 1.55 6.09 -1.65
CA TYR A 133 1.63 5.86 -3.09
C TYR A 133 2.28 7.04 -3.82
N ASP A 134 2.56 6.87 -5.12
CA ASP A 134 2.88 7.98 -6.01
C ASP A 134 1.66 8.87 -6.31
N SER A 135 1.85 9.95 -7.05
CA SER A 135 0.78 10.91 -7.37
C SER A 135 -0.34 10.34 -8.24
N ASN A 136 -0.11 9.24 -8.95
CA ASN A 136 -1.10 8.50 -9.72
C ASN A 136 -1.73 7.34 -8.92
N GLY A 137 -1.35 7.16 -7.65
CA GLY A 137 -1.82 6.03 -6.83
C GLY A 137 -1.34 4.68 -7.36
N ASN A 138 -0.16 4.65 -7.96
CA ASN A 138 0.49 3.54 -8.66
C ASN A 138 -0.24 3.08 -9.95
N TYR A 139 -1.57 2.95 -9.95
CA TYR A 139 -2.34 2.44 -11.09
C TYR A 139 -3.66 3.19 -11.36
N GLY A 140 -3.81 4.39 -10.77
CA GLY A 140 -4.95 5.27 -11.07
C GLY A 140 -6.21 5.03 -10.23
N HIS A 141 -6.15 4.25 -9.14
CA HIS A 141 -7.30 4.12 -8.24
C HIS A 141 -7.58 5.45 -7.52
N PRO A 142 -8.82 5.97 -7.51
CA PRO A 142 -9.16 7.26 -6.89
C PRO A 142 -8.72 7.36 -5.43
N ASP A 143 -8.92 6.30 -4.65
CA ASP A 143 -8.59 6.29 -3.23
C ASP A 143 -7.08 6.27 -2.98
N HIS A 144 -6.28 5.62 -3.86
CA HIS A 144 -4.82 5.67 -3.77
C HIS A 144 -4.29 7.07 -4.08
N ILE A 145 -4.84 7.73 -5.13
CA ILE A 145 -4.53 9.12 -5.47
C ILE A 145 -4.89 10.04 -4.29
N ASN A 146 -6.05 9.82 -3.66
CA ASN A 146 -6.47 10.64 -2.53
C ASN A 146 -5.67 10.38 -1.26
N ALA A 147 -5.28 9.12 -0.98
CA ALA A 147 -4.38 8.75 0.11
C ALA A 147 -3.01 9.43 -0.05
N HIS A 148 -2.45 9.46 -1.27
CA HIS A 148 -1.25 10.23 -1.58
C HIS A 148 -1.44 11.72 -1.26
N ARG A 149 -2.52 12.35 -1.75
CA ARG A 149 -2.80 13.79 -1.52
C ARG A 149 -2.89 14.10 -0.02
N VAL A 150 -3.59 13.27 0.74
CA VAL A 150 -3.76 13.42 2.19
C VAL A 150 -2.42 13.24 2.91
N ALA A 151 -1.63 12.23 2.54
CA ALA A 151 -0.32 11.96 3.15
C ALA A 151 0.67 13.12 2.91
N VAL A 152 0.76 13.62 1.68
CA VAL A 152 1.62 14.77 1.31
C VAL A 152 1.20 16.02 2.08
N ALA A 153 -0.11 16.32 2.09
CA ALA A 153 -0.64 17.49 2.83
C ALA A 153 -0.40 17.35 4.35
N ALA A 154 -0.53 16.14 4.90
CA ALA A 154 -0.28 15.90 6.33
C ALA A 154 1.22 15.99 6.67
N TRP A 155 2.12 15.52 5.80
CA TRP A 155 3.57 15.68 5.98
C TRP A 155 3.98 17.15 6.09
N GLU A 156 3.36 18.02 5.28
CA GLU A 156 3.60 19.47 5.33
C GLU A 156 2.97 20.11 6.57
N ALA A 157 1.68 19.84 6.79
CA ALA A 157 0.88 20.51 7.82
C ALA A 157 1.24 20.08 9.25
N ALA A 158 1.71 18.85 9.45
CA ALA A 158 2.05 18.37 10.80
C ALA A 158 3.19 19.16 11.46
N ALA A 159 4.09 19.75 10.67
CA ALA A 159 5.19 20.59 11.15
C ALA A 159 4.76 22.04 11.48
N ASP A 160 3.63 22.51 10.95
CA ASP A 160 3.17 23.90 11.08
C ASP A 160 2.26 24.06 12.32
N PRO A 161 2.67 24.83 13.35
CA PRO A 161 1.87 25.05 14.55
C PRO A 161 0.57 25.82 14.28
N SER A 162 0.47 26.54 13.17
CA SER A 162 -0.73 27.30 12.80
C SER A 162 -1.82 26.42 12.15
N ARG A 163 -1.44 25.24 11.64
CA ARG A 163 -2.35 24.27 11.03
C ARG A 163 -2.82 23.27 12.08
N TYR A 164 -4.12 23.00 12.13
CA TYR A 164 -4.73 22.02 13.04
C TYR A 164 -4.28 22.18 14.52
N PRO A 165 -4.50 23.34 15.17
CA PRO A 165 -3.98 23.62 16.51
C PRO A 165 -4.46 22.64 17.58
N ASP A 166 -5.64 22.01 17.36
CA ASP A 166 -6.22 21.02 18.28
C ASP A 166 -5.72 19.58 18.03
N ALA A 167 -4.81 19.37 17.06
CA ALA A 167 -4.30 18.05 16.71
C ALA A 167 -3.04 17.64 17.50
N GLY A 168 -2.64 18.41 18.52
CA GLY A 168 -1.44 18.14 19.33
C GLY A 168 -0.22 18.97 18.89
N GLU A 169 0.91 18.75 19.57
CA GLU A 169 2.15 19.49 19.34
C GLU A 169 2.74 19.20 17.95
N PRO A 170 3.21 20.22 17.22
CA PRO A 170 3.79 20.06 15.90
C PRO A 170 4.90 19.01 15.86
N HIS A 171 4.94 18.27 14.76
CA HIS A 171 5.97 17.30 14.48
C HIS A 171 6.42 17.35 13.02
N ALA A 172 7.71 17.57 12.81
CA ALA A 172 8.33 17.59 11.50
C ALA A 172 8.82 16.17 11.13
N VAL A 173 8.06 15.48 10.28
CA VAL A 173 8.51 14.20 9.72
C VAL A 173 9.70 14.44 8.80
N GLU A 174 10.78 13.66 8.93
CA GLU A 174 12.03 13.88 8.20
C GLU A 174 11.92 13.53 6.73
N LYS A 175 11.41 12.32 6.42
CA LYS A 175 11.38 11.78 5.06
C LYS A 175 9.98 11.35 4.65
N LEU A 176 9.64 11.57 3.37
CA LEU A 176 8.44 11.04 2.73
C LEU A 176 8.84 10.17 1.54
N TYR A 177 8.30 8.96 1.51
CA TYR A 177 8.55 7.98 0.47
C TYR A 177 7.26 7.65 -0.28
N GLU A 178 7.42 7.29 -1.54
CA GLU A 178 6.38 6.73 -2.38
C GLU A 178 6.73 5.27 -2.70
N VAL A 179 5.74 4.38 -2.61
CA VAL A 179 5.86 2.98 -3.02
C VAL A 179 6.15 2.93 -4.52
N ALA A 180 7.07 2.08 -4.92
CA ALA A 180 7.44 1.88 -6.31
C ALA A 180 7.52 0.40 -6.67
N PHE A 181 7.19 0.11 -7.93
CA PHE A 181 7.43 -1.20 -8.54
C PHE A 181 8.58 -1.08 -9.52
N ASN A 182 9.56 -1.97 -9.41
CA ASN A 182 10.72 -1.99 -10.30
C ASN A 182 10.34 -2.70 -11.60
N ARG A 183 10.23 -1.92 -12.70
CA ARG A 183 9.86 -2.41 -14.03
C ARG A 183 10.78 -3.51 -14.53
N ASP A 184 12.08 -3.34 -14.34
CA ASP A 184 13.09 -4.29 -14.85
C ASP A 184 12.98 -5.63 -14.10
N ALA A 185 12.85 -5.60 -12.77
CA ALA A 185 12.66 -6.79 -11.95
C ALA A 185 11.32 -7.50 -12.23
N TRP A 186 10.28 -6.72 -12.53
CA TRP A 186 8.99 -7.24 -12.96
C TRP A 186 9.09 -7.97 -14.30
N GLY A 187 9.73 -7.36 -15.29
CA GLY A 187 9.99 -7.99 -16.59
C GLY A 187 10.74 -9.32 -16.48
N ASP A 188 11.78 -9.35 -15.63
CA ASP A 188 12.56 -10.56 -15.36
C ASP A 188 11.70 -11.66 -14.69
N LEU A 189 10.80 -11.29 -13.79
CA LEU A 189 9.87 -12.22 -13.14
C LEU A 189 8.89 -12.82 -14.15
N VAL A 190 8.27 -11.97 -14.98
CA VAL A 190 7.33 -12.38 -16.04
C VAL A 190 8.03 -13.33 -17.02
N ALA A 191 9.25 -13.02 -17.44
CA ALA A 191 10.04 -13.90 -18.32
C ALA A 191 10.28 -15.28 -17.69
N ALA A 192 10.67 -15.30 -16.39
CA ALA A 192 10.91 -16.56 -15.67
C ALA A 192 9.63 -17.39 -15.47
N MET A 193 8.47 -16.73 -15.28
CA MET A 193 7.16 -17.41 -15.23
C MET A 193 6.80 -18.01 -16.58
N THR A 194 6.96 -17.25 -17.65
CA THR A 194 6.69 -17.68 -19.03
C THR A 194 7.53 -18.91 -19.41
N GLU A 195 8.83 -18.91 -19.10
CA GLU A 195 9.72 -20.06 -19.33
C GLU A 195 9.25 -21.33 -18.63
N ARG A 196 8.60 -21.21 -17.49
CA ARG A 196 8.03 -22.34 -16.71
C ARG A 196 6.58 -22.68 -17.08
N GLY A 197 5.99 -21.97 -18.06
CA GLY A 197 4.60 -22.16 -18.48
C GLY A 197 3.57 -21.76 -17.44
N ILE A 198 3.96 -20.86 -16.49
CA ILE A 198 3.07 -20.31 -15.49
C ILE A 198 2.34 -19.13 -16.13
N LYS A 199 1.01 -19.18 -16.14
CA LYS A 199 0.17 -18.11 -16.65
C LYS A 199 -0.02 -17.02 -15.61
N LEU A 200 0.04 -15.78 -16.05
CA LEU A 200 -0.34 -14.63 -15.24
C LEU A 200 -1.87 -14.51 -15.12
N PRO A 201 -2.42 -13.93 -14.06
CA PRO A 201 -3.87 -13.80 -13.89
C PRO A 201 -4.56 -13.13 -15.08
N TRP A 202 -3.97 -12.07 -15.59
CA TRP A 202 -4.49 -11.32 -16.75
C TRP A 202 -4.39 -12.07 -18.09
N ASP A 203 -3.52 -13.09 -18.21
CA ASP A 203 -3.48 -13.94 -19.41
C ASP A 203 -4.71 -14.85 -19.50
N GLN A 204 -5.37 -15.13 -18.39
CA GLN A 204 -6.58 -15.96 -18.35
C GLN A 204 -7.80 -15.16 -18.84
N ASP A 205 -7.86 -13.87 -18.54
CA ASP A 205 -8.93 -12.98 -18.99
C ASP A 205 -8.82 -12.62 -20.48
N ALA A 206 -7.61 -12.64 -21.04
CA ALA A 206 -7.38 -12.43 -22.48
C ALA A 206 -8.03 -13.49 -23.38
N ALA A 207 -8.20 -14.71 -22.86
CA ALA A 207 -8.85 -15.79 -23.61
C ALA A 207 -10.38 -15.61 -23.83
N GLY A 208 -11.00 -14.67 -23.09
CA GLY A 208 -12.41 -14.31 -23.19
C GLY A 208 -12.69 -12.99 -23.92
N ARG A 209 -11.67 -12.16 -24.19
CA ARG A 209 -11.82 -10.91 -24.91
C ARG A 209 -11.85 -11.15 -26.41
N THR A 210 -12.99 -10.88 -27.03
CA THR A 210 -13.20 -10.96 -28.50
C THR A 210 -12.89 -9.64 -29.23
N GLU A 211 -12.43 -8.63 -28.53
CA GLU A 211 -12.06 -7.33 -29.09
C GLU A 211 -10.53 -7.22 -29.12
N GLU A 212 -9.99 -6.83 -30.29
CA GLU A 212 -8.59 -6.44 -30.42
C GLU A 212 -8.32 -5.33 -29.39
N PRO A 213 -7.18 -5.37 -28.69
CA PRO A 213 -6.85 -4.30 -27.74
C PRO A 213 -6.86 -2.99 -28.53
N ASP A 214 -7.74 -2.07 -28.12
CA ASP A 214 -7.56 -0.67 -28.48
C ASP A 214 -6.11 -0.34 -28.19
N THR A 215 -5.42 0.32 -29.11
CA THR A 215 -4.03 0.76 -29.01
C THR A 215 -3.86 1.84 -27.94
N VAL A 216 -4.29 1.56 -26.72
CA VAL A 216 -3.78 2.21 -25.52
C VAL A 216 -2.38 1.65 -25.38
N GLU A 217 -1.36 2.47 -25.58
CA GLU A 217 0.01 2.12 -25.20
C GLU A 217 -0.10 1.50 -23.81
N GLU A 218 0.26 0.20 -23.67
CA GLU A 218 0.31 -0.46 -22.38
C GLU A 218 1.25 0.39 -21.54
N GLU A 219 0.70 1.21 -20.64
CA GLU A 219 1.54 1.95 -19.70
C GLU A 219 2.34 0.89 -18.95
N GLU A 220 3.64 0.86 -19.25
CA GLU A 220 4.54 -0.14 -18.69
C GLU A 220 4.44 -0.11 -17.16
N PHE A 221 4.00 -1.21 -16.56
CA PHE A 221 3.84 -1.30 -15.11
C PHE A 221 5.14 -1.00 -14.37
N GLY A 222 5.08 -0.11 -13.40
CA GLY A 222 6.22 0.29 -12.58
C GLY A 222 7.13 1.35 -13.22
N ILE A 223 8.23 1.65 -12.53
CA ILE A 223 9.21 2.66 -12.92
C ILE A 223 10.58 2.03 -13.19
N PRO A 224 11.43 2.67 -14.02
CA PRO A 224 12.80 2.21 -14.25
C PRO A 224 13.61 2.15 -12.95
N ALA A 225 14.51 1.15 -12.83
CA ALA A 225 15.34 0.95 -11.64
C ALA A 225 16.19 2.17 -11.26
N ASP A 226 16.56 3.01 -12.22
CA ASP A 226 17.34 4.24 -11.98
C ASP A 226 16.54 5.36 -11.29
N LYS A 227 15.22 5.24 -11.20
CA LYS A 227 14.34 6.16 -10.46
C LYS A 227 14.08 5.72 -9.01
N ILE A 228 14.31 4.46 -8.70
CA ILE A 228 14.14 3.93 -7.34
C ILE A 228 15.29 4.42 -6.47
N THR A 229 14.99 5.05 -5.35
CA THR A 229 16.00 5.57 -4.42
C THR A 229 16.29 4.62 -3.27
N THR A 230 15.35 3.78 -2.92
CA THR A 230 15.39 2.94 -1.72
C THR A 230 15.02 1.51 -2.07
N VAL A 231 15.93 0.59 -1.76
CA VAL A 231 15.76 -0.84 -2.03
C VAL A 231 15.91 -1.59 -0.72
N LEU A 232 14.80 -2.10 -0.20
CA LEU A 232 14.76 -2.77 1.08
C LEU A 232 14.86 -4.28 0.89
N ASP A 233 15.95 -4.88 1.35
CA ASP A 233 16.01 -6.34 1.48
C ASP A 233 15.09 -6.79 2.63
N VAL A 234 14.03 -7.47 2.26
CA VAL A 234 13.01 -7.98 3.18
C VAL A 234 12.85 -9.50 3.09
N ALA A 235 13.79 -10.18 2.46
CA ALA A 235 13.73 -11.63 2.22
C ALA A 235 13.58 -12.44 3.53
N GLN A 236 14.15 -11.95 4.63
CA GLN A 236 14.04 -12.58 5.95
C GLN A 236 12.59 -12.60 6.48
N TRP A 237 11.76 -11.64 6.05
CA TRP A 237 10.37 -11.48 6.50
C TRP A 237 9.34 -11.98 5.46
N TYR A 238 9.79 -12.72 4.46
CA TYR A 238 8.93 -13.26 3.42
C TYR A 238 7.78 -14.09 3.97
N ASP A 239 8.02 -14.95 4.97
CA ASP A 239 6.98 -15.82 5.52
C ASP A 239 5.88 -15.01 6.23
N GLN A 240 6.23 -13.91 6.92
CA GLN A 240 5.27 -12.98 7.51
C GLN A 240 4.48 -12.22 6.42
N LYS A 241 5.16 -11.75 5.37
CA LYS A 241 4.54 -11.12 4.22
C LYS A 241 3.54 -12.07 3.54
N ARG A 242 3.93 -13.31 3.31
CA ARG A 242 3.06 -14.34 2.74
C ARG A 242 1.85 -14.65 3.64
N ALA A 243 2.05 -14.72 4.96
CA ALA A 243 0.97 -14.92 5.91
C ALA A 243 -0.02 -13.74 5.92
N SER A 244 0.47 -12.51 5.85
CA SER A 244 -0.33 -11.29 5.69
C SER A 244 -1.20 -11.34 4.43
N MET A 245 -0.62 -11.65 3.26
CA MET A 245 -1.38 -11.84 2.01
C MET A 245 -2.47 -12.91 2.14
N ALA A 246 -2.18 -14.02 2.81
CA ALA A 246 -3.14 -15.12 2.99
C ALA A 246 -4.34 -14.77 3.88
N CYS A 247 -4.24 -13.69 4.68
CA CYS A 247 -5.34 -13.18 5.48
C CYS A 247 -6.44 -12.54 4.64
N HIS A 248 -6.11 -11.95 3.49
CA HIS A 248 -7.03 -11.22 2.61
C HIS A 248 -7.76 -12.16 1.65
N ARG A 249 -8.56 -13.08 2.19
CA ARG A 249 -9.23 -14.15 1.44
C ARG A 249 -10.23 -13.61 0.42
N THR A 250 -10.93 -12.52 0.73
CA THR A 250 -11.86 -11.88 -0.22
C THR A 250 -11.14 -11.31 -1.43
N GLN A 251 -9.85 -10.92 -1.30
CA GLN A 251 -9.03 -10.34 -2.35
C GLN A 251 -8.07 -11.36 -2.98
N ARG A 252 -8.38 -12.67 -2.87
CA ARG A 252 -7.50 -13.75 -3.30
C ARG A 252 -7.14 -13.70 -4.79
N GLN A 253 -7.98 -13.16 -5.67
CA GLN A 253 -7.67 -13.05 -7.09
C GLN A 253 -6.49 -12.11 -7.32
N ASP A 254 -6.43 -11.00 -6.61
CA ASP A 254 -5.38 -9.99 -6.77
C ASP A 254 -4.06 -10.40 -6.12
N LEU A 255 -4.13 -11.19 -5.04
CA LEU A 255 -2.98 -11.62 -4.24
C LEU A 255 -2.60 -13.08 -4.45
N GLY A 256 -3.57 -13.91 -4.84
CA GLY A 256 -3.43 -15.37 -4.89
C GLY A 256 -2.41 -15.86 -5.90
N TRP A 257 -2.20 -15.15 -6.99
CA TRP A 257 -1.20 -15.50 -7.97
C TRP A 257 0.22 -15.55 -7.38
N VAL A 258 0.53 -14.68 -6.41
CA VAL A 258 1.79 -14.75 -5.64
C VAL A 258 1.78 -15.93 -4.67
N LEU A 259 0.64 -16.20 -4.02
CA LEU A 259 0.51 -17.29 -3.05
C LEU A 259 0.59 -18.68 -3.71
N ASP A 260 0.11 -18.79 -4.94
CA ASP A 260 0.07 -20.03 -5.73
C ASP A 260 1.33 -20.23 -6.59
N MET A 261 2.22 -19.22 -6.64
CA MET A 261 3.48 -19.26 -7.38
C MET A 261 4.49 -20.21 -6.71
N PRO A 262 5.38 -20.87 -7.48
CA PRO A 262 6.53 -21.58 -6.91
C PRO A 262 7.33 -20.70 -5.94
N ASP A 263 7.73 -21.25 -4.80
CA ASP A 263 8.32 -20.49 -3.68
C ASP A 263 9.53 -19.62 -4.07
N ASP A 264 10.38 -20.11 -4.98
CA ASP A 264 11.53 -19.36 -5.47
C ASP A 264 11.16 -18.12 -6.30
N LEU A 265 10.08 -18.20 -7.09
CA LEU A 265 9.56 -17.05 -7.83
C LEU A 265 8.79 -16.10 -6.92
N ALA A 266 7.98 -16.63 -6.00
CA ALA A 266 7.24 -15.83 -5.02
C ALA A 266 8.20 -15.02 -4.13
N ARG A 267 9.31 -15.59 -3.69
CA ARG A 267 10.36 -14.86 -2.96
C ARG A 267 10.97 -13.73 -3.79
N ARG A 268 11.19 -13.93 -5.09
CA ARG A 268 11.67 -12.88 -6.00
C ARG A 268 10.63 -11.78 -6.20
N ALA A 269 9.34 -12.13 -6.29
CA ALA A 269 8.25 -11.17 -6.41
C ALA A 269 8.07 -10.31 -5.13
N CYS A 270 8.33 -10.90 -3.96
CA CYS A 270 8.09 -10.29 -2.67
C CYS A 270 9.29 -9.57 -2.05
N SER A 271 10.49 -9.76 -2.60
CA SER A 271 11.72 -9.12 -2.10
C SER A 271 12.70 -8.89 -3.25
N PRO A 272 13.30 -7.70 -3.31
CA PRO A 272 13.18 -6.56 -2.37
C PRO A 272 11.89 -5.75 -2.52
N GLU A 273 11.59 -4.90 -1.53
CA GLU A 273 10.60 -3.82 -1.65
C GLU A 273 11.29 -2.53 -2.09
N HIS A 274 10.57 -1.73 -2.88
CA HIS A 274 11.14 -0.56 -3.54
C HIS A 274 10.37 0.70 -3.19
N LEU A 275 11.10 1.78 -2.88
CA LEU A 275 10.52 3.09 -2.60
C LEU A 275 11.28 4.18 -3.35
N VAL A 276 10.60 5.30 -3.54
CA VAL A 276 11.22 6.55 -4.00
C VAL A 276 11.16 7.56 -2.85
N LEU A 277 12.30 8.05 -2.40
CA LEU A 277 12.36 9.20 -1.51
C LEU A 277 11.99 10.45 -2.31
N THR A 278 10.84 11.05 -2.01
CA THR A 278 10.34 12.21 -2.75
C THR A 278 10.49 13.52 -1.99
N ARG A 279 10.57 13.46 -0.66
CA ARG A 279 10.82 14.64 0.17
C ARG A 279 11.75 14.30 1.33
N TRP A 280 12.70 15.18 1.57
CA TRP A 280 13.60 15.13 2.71
C TRP A 280 13.66 16.51 3.34
N ARG A 281 13.14 16.62 4.56
CA ARG A 281 13.01 17.91 5.22
C ARG A 281 14.39 18.54 5.46
N ASP A 282 14.52 19.82 5.09
CA ASP A 282 15.76 20.61 5.21
C ASP A 282 16.96 20.06 4.43
N HIS A 283 16.74 19.11 3.52
CA HIS A 283 17.77 18.52 2.66
C HIS A 283 17.34 18.50 1.19
N GLU A 284 18.28 18.67 0.30
CA GLU A 284 18.12 18.33 -1.11
C GLU A 284 18.42 16.83 -1.29
N ILE A 285 17.60 16.13 -2.08
CA ILE A 285 17.87 14.74 -2.44
C ILE A 285 18.94 14.76 -3.56
N PRO A 286 20.14 14.23 -3.31
CA PRO A 286 21.21 14.25 -4.33
C PRO A 286 20.81 13.43 -5.56
N ALA A 287 21.26 13.87 -6.74
CA ALA A 287 21.10 13.08 -7.96
C ALA A 287 21.78 11.70 -7.79
N GLY A 288 21.04 10.64 -8.14
CA GLY A 288 21.53 9.27 -7.97
C GLY A 288 21.56 8.77 -6.52
N TYR A 289 20.86 9.44 -5.61
CA TYR A 289 20.73 8.99 -4.22
C TYR A 289 20.24 7.56 -4.12
N ARG A 290 20.83 6.77 -3.23
CA ARG A 290 20.44 5.38 -2.93
C ARG A 290 20.60 5.10 -1.44
N GLU A 291 19.65 4.32 -0.91
CA GLU A 291 19.68 3.79 0.46
C GLU A 291 19.01 2.41 0.54
N ASP A 292 19.30 1.68 1.61
CA ASP A 292 18.78 0.33 1.91
C ASP A 292 17.99 0.27 3.22
N ALA A 293 17.73 1.43 3.82
CA ALA A 293 16.91 1.60 5.02
C ALA A 293 16.26 2.97 5.04
N ILE A 294 15.07 3.08 5.65
CA ILE A 294 14.31 4.36 5.74
C ILE A 294 14.40 5.02 7.12
N LEU A 295 14.91 4.30 8.15
CA LEU A 295 15.01 4.74 9.55
C LEU A 295 16.44 4.72 10.08
#